data_3bd82a09538fe4700bde36c55b5d2a3b
#
_entry.id   3bd82a09538fe4700bde36c55b5d2a3b
#
_cell.length_a   1.000
_cell.length_b   1.000
_cell.length_c   1.000
_cell.angle_alpha   90.00
_cell.angle_beta   90.00
_cell.angle_gamma   90.00
#
_symmetry.space_group_name_H-M   'P 1'
#
loop_
_entity.id
_entity.type
_entity.pdbx_description
1 polymer ?
#
loop_
_entity_poly.entity_id
_entity_poly.type
_entity_poly.pdbx_seq_one_letter_code
_entity_poly.pdbx_strand_id
1 'polypeptide(L)' 'MISRNIRKLRIKKGISQDRLSKLADLSLNTIVNIETGKNPNPTIQTLQKIAQSFEVKVDDLLA' A
#
# COMPACT_ATOMS: atom_id res chain seq x y z
N MET A 1 -1.18 9.86 -7.20
CA MET A 1 -0.02 9.68 -6.30
C MET A 1 -0.11 8.36 -5.58
N ILE A 2 1.02 7.71 -5.38
CA ILE A 2 1.09 6.37 -4.78
C ILE A 2 0.44 6.33 -3.40
N SER A 3 0.78 7.26 -2.51
CA SER A 3 0.27 7.25 -1.14
C SER A 3 -1.26 7.36 -1.11
N ARG A 4 -1.81 8.27 -1.91
CA ARG A 4 -3.26 8.46 -1.99
C ARG A 4 -3.94 7.23 -2.57
N ASN A 5 -3.36 6.66 -3.62
CA ASN A 5 -3.96 5.50 -4.29
C ASN A 5 -4.01 4.30 -3.36
N ILE A 6 -2.93 4.05 -2.62
CA ILE A 6 -2.88 2.94 -1.67
C ILE A 6 -3.90 3.15 -0.56
N ARG A 7 -3.96 4.36 -0.01
CA ARG A 7 -4.92 4.66 1.05
C ARG A 7 -6.36 4.50 0.57
N LYS A 8 -6.67 5.01 -0.64
CA LYS A 8 -8.03 4.89 -1.20
C LYS A 8 -8.43 3.43 -1.39
N LEU A 9 -7.52 2.62 -1.95
CA LEU A 9 -7.80 1.20 -2.14
C LEU A 9 -8.00 0.49 -0.81
N ARG A 10 -7.18 0.81 0.19
CA ARG A 10 -7.31 0.20 1.50
C ARG A 10 -8.68 0.51 2.12
N ILE A 11 -9.08 1.78 2.08
CA ILE A 11 -10.38 2.22 2.62
C ILE A 11 -11.52 1.57 1.85
N LYS A 12 -11.40 1.51 0.53
CA LYS A 12 -12.41 0.87 -0.32
C LYS A 12 -12.58 -0.61 0.01
N LYS A 13 -11.47 -1.29 0.34
CA LYS A 13 -11.50 -2.69 0.74
C LYS A 13 -11.94 -2.88 2.19
N GLY A 14 -12.06 -1.80 2.95
CA GLY A 14 -12.54 -1.86 4.34
C GLY A 14 -11.56 -2.48 5.31
N ILE A 15 -10.26 -2.37 5.05
CA ILE A 15 -9.24 -2.95 5.93
C ILE A 15 -8.41 -1.87 6.60
N SER A 16 -7.88 -2.20 7.79
CA SER A 16 -7.02 -1.30 8.55
C SER A 16 -5.59 -1.29 7.99
N GLN A 17 -4.81 -0.32 8.40
CA GLN A 17 -3.39 -0.28 8.08
C GLN A 17 -2.68 -1.54 8.61
N ASP A 18 -3.01 -1.94 9.84
CA ASP A 18 -2.43 -3.14 10.44
C ASP A 18 -2.76 -4.38 9.62
N ARG A 19 -3.99 -4.50 9.19
CA ARG A 19 -4.41 -5.64 8.36
C ARG A 19 -3.66 -5.65 7.04
N LEU A 20 -3.53 -4.50 6.39
CA LEU A 20 -2.78 -4.41 5.14
C LEU A 20 -1.32 -4.81 5.34
N SER A 21 -0.71 -4.38 6.43
CA SER A 21 0.68 -4.73 6.70
C SER A 21 0.87 -6.23 6.79
N LYS A 22 -0.06 -6.92 7.45
CA LYS A 22 0.00 -8.38 7.58
C LYS A 22 -0.24 -9.08 6.24
N LEU A 23 -1.22 -8.62 5.48
CA LEU A 23 -1.51 -9.20 4.16
C LEU A 23 -0.36 -9.03 3.19
N ALA A 24 0.33 -7.91 3.26
CA ALA A 24 1.44 -7.58 2.35
C ALA A 24 2.79 -8.05 2.89
N ASP A 25 2.81 -8.65 4.09
CA ASP A 25 4.06 -9.07 4.73
C ASP A 25 5.04 -7.90 4.86
N LEU A 26 4.53 -6.76 5.33
CA LEU A 26 5.29 -5.54 5.57
C LEU A 26 5.05 -5.09 7.01
N SER A 27 5.95 -4.26 7.53
CA SER A 27 5.73 -3.68 8.85
C SER A 27 4.62 -2.63 8.79
N LEU A 28 3.92 -2.45 9.92
CA LEU A 28 2.92 -1.38 10.03
C LEU A 28 3.55 -0.01 9.77
N ASN A 29 4.76 0.19 10.27
CA ASN A 29 5.47 1.44 10.08
C ASN A 29 5.71 1.74 8.60
N THR A 30 6.02 0.71 7.80
CA THR A 30 6.17 0.87 6.35
C THR A 30 4.87 1.36 5.71
N ILE A 31 3.74 0.76 6.08
CA ILE A 31 2.43 1.16 5.55
C ILE A 31 2.11 2.60 5.94
N VAL A 32 2.31 2.95 7.21
CA VAL A 32 2.05 4.31 7.69
C VAL A 32 2.91 5.32 6.93
N ASN A 33 4.19 5.04 6.76
CA ASN A 33 5.10 5.95 6.07
C ASN A 33 4.72 6.14 4.60
N ILE A 34 4.25 5.09 3.95
CA ILE A 34 3.79 5.20 2.56
C ILE A 34 2.52 6.04 2.48
N GLU A 35 1.54 5.77 3.34
CA GLU A 35 0.25 6.45 3.29
C GLU A 35 0.34 7.92 3.69
N THR A 36 1.27 8.28 4.56
CA THR A 36 1.45 9.68 4.96
C THR A 36 2.33 10.46 3.99
N GLY A 37 2.95 9.78 3.02
CA GLY A 37 3.87 10.43 2.09
C GLY A 37 5.27 10.61 2.63
N LYS A 38 5.55 10.14 3.85
CA LYS A 38 6.89 10.19 4.42
C LYS A 38 7.87 9.36 3.60
N ASN A 39 7.40 8.26 3.02
CA ASN A 39 8.15 7.49 2.03
C ASN A 39 7.44 7.63 0.67
N PRO A 40 7.81 8.64 -0.14
CA PRO A 40 7.10 8.90 -1.39
C PRO A 40 7.49 7.94 -2.52
N ASN A 41 8.57 7.19 -2.35
CA ASN A 41 9.10 6.31 -3.40
C ASN A 41 9.38 4.92 -2.85
N PRO A 42 8.33 4.13 -2.52
CA PRO A 42 8.55 2.74 -2.10
C PRO A 42 9.18 1.94 -3.23
N THR A 43 9.92 0.89 -2.85
CA THR A 43 10.57 0.05 -3.85
C THR A 43 9.51 -0.71 -4.67
N ILE A 44 9.92 -1.16 -5.85
CA ILE A 44 9.06 -2.00 -6.70
C ILE A 44 8.60 -3.25 -5.94
N GLN A 45 9.51 -3.86 -5.19
CA GLN A 45 9.19 -5.04 -4.40
C GLN A 45 8.08 -4.75 -3.39
N THR A 46 8.17 -3.61 -2.70
CA THR A 46 7.14 -3.19 -1.75
C THR A 46 5.82 -2.95 -2.45
N LEU A 47 5.83 -2.29 -3.61
CA LEU A 47 4.63 -2.04 -4.38
C LEU A 47 3.99 -3.34 -4.88
N GLN A 48 4.81 -4.31 -5.29
CA GLN A 48 4.30 -5.62 -5.71
C GLN A 48 3.59 -6.33 -4.57
N LYS A 49 4.14 -6.29 -3.37
CA LYS A 49 3.52 -6.90 -2.19
C LYS A 49 2.17 -6.26 -1.88
N ILE A 50 2.11 -4.93 -1.94
CA ILE A 50 0.85 -4.21 -1.69
C ILE A 50 -0.17 -4.50 -2.78
N ALA A 51 0.23 -4.44 -4.04
CA ALA A 51 -0.67 -4.73 -5.16
C ALA A 51 -1.24 -6.14 -5.06
N GLN A 52 -0.40 -7.10 -4.71
CA GLN A 52 -0.81 -8.49 -4.54
C GLN A 52 -1.85 -8.63 -3.42
N SER A 53 -1.65 -7.92 -2.31
CA SER A 53 -2.59 -7.96 -1.19
C SER A 53 -3.94 -7.35 -1.55
N PHE A 54 -3.98 -6.39 -2.47
CA PHE A 54 -5.21 -5.79 -2.97
C PHE A 54 -5.78 -6.53 -4.19
N GLU A 55 -5.07 -7.52 -4.72
CA GLU A 55 -5.44 -8.24 -5.95
C GLU A 55 -5.57 -7.29 -7.14
N VAL A 56 -4.64 -6.35 -7.24
CA VAL A 56 -4.58 -5.39 -8.35
C VAL A 56 -3.18 -5.41 -8.96
N LYS A 57 -3.02 -4.71 -10.05
CA LYS A 57 -1.70 -4.56 -10.70
C LYS A 57 -0.94 -3.41 -10.05
N VAL A 58 0.39 -3.44 -10.13
CA VAL A 58 1.22 -2.34 -9.65
C VAL A 58 0.83 -1.03 -10.34
N ASP A 59 0.49 -1.10 -11.63
CA ASP A 59 0.05 0.08 -12.40
C ASP A 59 -1.14 0.79 -11.74
N ASP A 60 -2.03 0.04 -11.10
CA ASP A 60 -3.18 0.61 -10.41
C ASP A 60 -2.79 1.45 -9.21
N LEU A 61 -1.61 1.20 -8.65
CA LEU A 61 -1.08 1.99 -7.53
C LEU A 61 -0.41 3.26 -8.01
N LEU A 62 0.04 3.28 -9.26
CA LEU A 62 0.80 4.40 -9.84
C LEU A 62 -0.08 5.40 -10.58
N ALA A 63 -1.28 5.02 -10.91
CA ALA A 63 -2.18 5.82 -11.75
C ALA A 63 -2.63 7.14 -11.12
#